data_3ab003fab255521a5baf9531ec4981d4
#
_entry.id   3ab003fab255521a5baf9531ec4981d4
#
_cell.length_a   1.000
_cell.length_b   1.000
_cell.length_c   1.000
_cell.angle_alpha   90.00
_cell.angle_beta   90.00
_cell.angle_gamma   90.00
#
_symmetry.space_group_name_H-M   'P 1'
#
loop_
_entity.id
_entity.type
_entity.pdbx_description
1 polymer ?
#
loop_
_entity_poly.entity_id
_entity_poly.type
_entity_poly.pdbx_seq_one_letter_code
_entity_poly.pdbx_strand_id
1 'polypeptide(L)'
;MPDDGSKSGVIPALGLHEVSKSFADARGRLSILDGASVSIKPGEMVALVGPSGAGKSTLLHIAGLLDRPDSGEVAIGGYACAKASDRMRTRLRRHAIGFIYQFHHLLPEFTALENISIPQRVGGQTAEVAMERGAELIEMVGLSERATHRPTALSGGEQQRIAIARALANSPLLLLADEPTGNLDPKTAGVVFEVMRTVVSETKLGALVATHNLDMACSMDRIVTLSDGQIVDVTE
;
A
#
# COMPACT_ATOMS: atom_id res chain seq x y z
N MET A 1 19.15 -36.60 -14.48
CA MET A 1 18.37 -35.37 -14.83
C MET A 1 17.48 -35.08 -13.65
N PRO A 2 17.65 -33.97 -12.90
CA PRO A 2 16.71 -33.60 -11.86
C PRO A 2 15.48 -32.98 -12.51
N ASP A 3 14.33 -33.41 -12.05
CA ASP A 3 12.99 -32.99 -12.43
C ASP A 3 12.80 -31.51 -12.08
N ASP A 4 12.83 -30.65 -13.11
CA ASP A 4 12.52 -29.23 -12.98
C ASP A 4 10.99 -29.07 -12.94
N GLY A 5 10.44 -29.32 -11.76
CA GLY A 5 9.05 -29.07 -11.45
C GLY A 5 8.77 -27.57 -11.45
N SER A 6 8.76 -26.93 -12.62
CA SER A 6 8.25 -25.55 -12.78
C SER A 6 6.76 -25.54 -12.45
N LYS A 7 6.44 -25.40 -11.16
CA LYS A 7 5.11 -24.97 -10.72
C LYS A 7 4.87 -23.62 -11.39
N SER A 8 3.90 -23.56 -12.29
CA SER A 8 3.35 -22.31 -12.83
C SER A 8 2.69 -21.51 -11.68
N GLY A 9 3.53 -20.91 -10.86
CA GLY A 9 3.12 -20.10 -9.74
C GLY A 9 2.75 -18.70 -10.22
N VAL A 10 1.60 -18.19 -9.77
CA VAL A 10 1.22 -16.79 -9.93
C VAL A 10 2.33 -15.92 -9.34
N ILE A 11 2.87 -14.98 -10.14
CA ILE A 11 3.90 -14.03 -9.66
C ILE A 11 3.27 -13.15 -8.59
N PRO A 12 3.80 -13.11 -7.35
CA PRO A 12 3.26 -12.28 -6.30
C PRO A 12 3.36 -10.78 -6.62
N ALA A 13 2.38 -9.99 -6.20
CA ALA A 13 2.46 -8.53 -6.21
C ALA A 13 3.56 -8.03 -5.26
N LEU A 14 3.66 -8.65 -4.06
CA LEU A 14 4.71 -8.44 -3.05
C LEU A 14 5.28 -9.79 -2.60
N GLY A 15 6.60 -9.90 -2.51
CA GLY A 15 7.31 -10.94 -1.80
C GLY A 15 8.33 -10.32 -0.82
N LEU A 16 8.21 -10.66 0.45
CA LEU A 16 9.25 -10.40 1.46
C LEU A 16 9.82 -11.76 1.87
N HIS A 17 11.14 -11.90 1.87
CA HIS A 17 11.81 -13.13 2.24
C HIS A 17 12.94 -12.85 3.23
N GLU A 18 12.80 -13.36 4.45
CA GLU A 18 13.76 -13.23 5.55
C GLU A 18 14.25 -11.79 5.79
N VAL A 19 13.30 -10.83 5.69
CA VAL A 19 13.60 -9.41 5.85
C VAL A 19 13.90 -9.08 7.30
N SER A 20 15.09 -8.52 7.55
CA SER A 20 15.49 -8.06 8.87
C SER A 20 15.82 -6.57 8.83
N LYS A 21 15.50 -5.86 9.92
CA LYS A 21 15.75 -4.43 10.09
C LYS A 21 15.97 -4.09 11.55
N SER A 22 17.01 -3.31 11.80
CA SER A 22 17.29 -2.79 13.14
C SER A 22 17.70 -1.31 13.07
N PHE A 23 17.47 -0.60 14.16
CA PHE A 23 17.85 0.79 14.32
C PHE A 23 18.82 0.95 15.51
N ALA A 24 19.72 1.94 15.40
CA ALA A 24 20.55 2.34 16.53
C ALA A 24 19.68 3.03 17.59
N ASP A 25 19.79 2.60 18.83
CA ASP A 25 19.15 3.21 19.99
C ASP A 25 20.20 3.55 21.04
N ALA A 26 19.86 4.40 22.01
CA ALA A 26 20.73 4.79 23.11
C ALA A 26 21.24 3.61 23.96
N ARG A 27 20.54 2.47 23.92
CA ARG A 27 20.85 1.22 24.62
C ARG A 27 21.55 0.17 23.75
N GLY A 28 21.82 0.49 22.46
CA GLY A 28 22.42 -0.44 21.52
C GLY A 28 21.67 -0.51 20.18
N ARG A 29 21.43 -1.72 19.70
CA ARG A 29 20.72 -1.99 18.44
C ARG A 29 19.36 -2.61 18.75
N LEU A 30 18.28 -1.92 18.34
CA LEU A 30 16.92 -2.42 18.48
C LEU A 30 16.52 -3.14 17.19
N SER A 31 16.31 -4.47 17.24
CA SER A 31 15.75 -5.24 16.14
C SER A 31 14.25 -4.98 16.05
N ILE A 32 13.79 -4.57 14.87
CA ILE A 32 12.36 -4.31 14.59
C ILE A 32 11.77 -5.43 13.73
N LEU A 33 12.55 -5.93 12.76
CA LEU A 33 12.20 -7.08 11.94
C LEU A 33 13.33 -8.11 12.05
N ASP A 34 12.96 -9.38 12.14
CA ASP A 34 13.90 -10.49 12.31
C ASP A 34 13.46 -11.70 11.48
N GLY A 35 13.85 -11.72 10.20
CA GLY A 35 13.48 -12.78 9.27
C GLY A 35 12.02 -12.74 8.80
N ALA A 36 11.40 -11.54 8.78
CA ALA A 36 10.01 -11.36 8.36
C ALA A 36 9.79 -11.82 6.91
N SER A 37 8.81 -12.71 6.69
CA SER A 37 8.50 -13.25 5.37
C SER A 37 7.00 -13.23 5.12
N VAL A 38 6.57 -12.71 3.95
CA VAL A 38 5.18 -12.72 3.49
C VAL A 38 5.13 -12.64 1.97
N SER A 39 4.14 -13.28 1.37
CA SER A 39 3.84 -13.16 -0.05
C SER A 39 2.39 -12.74 -0.24
N ILE A 40 2.13 -11.79 -1.14
CA ILE A 40 0.80 -11.26 -1.45
C ILE A 40 0.54 -11.48 -2.93
N LYS A 41 -0.57 -12.15 -3.25
CA LYS A 41 -0.96 -12.44 -4.62
C LYS A 41 -1.67 -11.25 -5.27
N PRO A 42 -1.68 -11.14 -6.60
CA PRO A 42 -2.58 -10.22 -7.30
C PRO A 42 -4.04 -10.48 -6.91
N GLY A 43 -4.77 -9.42 -6.58
CA GLY A 43 -6.17 -9.48 -6.14
C GLY A 43 -6.37 -9.92 -4.69
N GLU A 44 -5.31 -10.17 -3.92
CA GLU A 44 -5.36 -10.54 -2.51
C GLU A 44 -5.26 -9.30 -1.62
N MET A 45 -6.15 -9.19 -0.64
CA MET A 45 -6.10 -8.14 0.40
C MET A 45 -5.70 -8.77 1.74
N VAL A 46 -4.51 -8.44 2.22
CA VAL A 46 -3.93 -9.00 3.44
C VAL A 46 -3.91 -7.95 4.54
N ALA A 47 -4.50 -8.29 5.70
CA ALA A 47 -4.40 -7.49 6.90
C ALA A 47 -3.07 -7.77 7.62
N LEU A 48 -2.35 -6.72 7.98
CA LEU A 48 -1.18 -6.76 8.87
C LEU A 48 -1.60 -6.21 10.23
N VAL A 49 -1.77 -7.11 11.19
CA VAL A 49 -2.13 -6.73 12.57
C VAL A 49 -0.91 -6.83 13.49
N GLY A 50 -1.04 -6.30 14.71
CA GLY A 50 -0.01 -6.36 15.73
C GLY A 50 -0.05 -5.15 16.65
N PRO A 51 0.58 -5.19 17.82
CA PRO A 51 0.56 -4.10 18.79
C PRO A 51 1.20 -2.81 18.22
N SER A 52 0.92 -1.69 18.87
CA SER A 52 1.61 -0.43 18.54
C SER A 52 3.11 -0.60 18.78
N GLY A 53 3.93 -0.08 17.86
CA GLY A 53 5.38 -0.23 17.93
C GLY A 53 5.94 -1.57 17.46
N ALA A 54 5.12 -2.54 17.06
CA ALA A 54 5.59 -3.85 16.57
C ALA A 54 6.43 -3.79 15.27
N GLY A 55 6.46 -2.64 14.57
CA GLY A 55 7.24 -2.50 13.33
C GLY A 55 6.39 -2.54 12.05
N LYS A 56 5.05 -2.50 12.14
CA LYS A 56 4.15 -2.53 10.96
C LYS A 56 4.49 -1.46 9.92
N SER A 57 4.65 -0.20 10.34
CA SER A 57 5.03 0.90 9.44
C SER A 57 6.43 0.71 8.87
N THR A 58 7.39 0.17 9.65
CA THR A 58 8.73 -0.19 9.15
C THR A 58 8.63 -1.24 8.05
N LEU A 59 7.81 -2.28 8.25
CA LEU A 59 7.57 -3.31 7.24
C LEU A 59 6.96 -2.70 5.96
N LEU A 60 5.93 -1.85 6.10
CA LEU A 60 5.32 -1.15 4.96
C LEU A 60 6.31 -0.23 4.23
N HIS A 61 7.19 0.48 4.94
CA HIS A 61 8.23 1.31 4.33
C HIS A 61 9.23 0.48 3.53
N ILE A 62 9.63 -0.68 4.04
CA ILE A 62 10.53 -1.61 3.34
C ILE A 62 9.82 -2.22 2.13
N ALA A 63 8.59 -2.73 2.29
CA ALA A 63 7.76 -3.25 1.20
C ALA A 63 7.53 -2.20 0.11
N GLY A 64 7.36 -0.94 0.52
CA GLY A 64 7.20 0.21 -0.36
C GLY A 64 8.49 0.80 -0.92
N LEU A 65 9.63 0.19 -0.67
CA LEU A 65 10.94 0.66 -1.12
C LEU A 65 11.30 2.07 -0.63
N LEU A 66 10.69 2.54 0.45
CA LEU A 66 11.02 3.81 1.12
C LEU A 66 12.25 3.65 2.01
N ASP A 67 12.41 2.48 2.64
CA ASP A 67 13.60 2.11 3.41
C ASP A 67 14.25 0.84 2.82
N ARG A 68 15.47 0.53 3.24
CA ARG A 68 16.18 -0.70 2.87
C ARG A 68 16.19 -1.67 4.04
N PRO A 69 15.97 -2.96 3.81
CA PRO A 69 16.26 -3.95 4.85
C PRO A 69 17.75 -4.02 5.12
N ASP A 70 18.13 -4.49 6.30
CA ASP A 70 19.52 -4.82 6.64
C ASP A 70 19.94 -6.13 5.96
N SER A 71 18.99 -7.10 5.86
CA SER A 71 19.14 -8.37 5.15
C SER A 71 17.80 -8.87 4.63
N GLY A 72 17.84 -9.93 3.83
CA GLY A 72 16.65 -10.48 3.17
C GLY A 72 16.36 -9.85 1.81
N GLU A 73 15.25 -10.25 1.19
CA GLU A 73 14.87 -9.82 -0.15
C GLU A 73 13.46 -9.23 -0.17
N VAL A 74 13.28 -8.18 -0.98
CA VAL A 74 11.99 -7.57 -1.32
C VAL A 74 11.78 -7.74 -2.80
N ALA A 75 10.66 -8.33 -3.22
CA ALA A 75 10.29 -8.47 -4.62
C ALA A 75 8.94 -7.79 -4.88
N ILE A 76 8.86 -7.00 -5.96
CA ILE A 76 7.63 -6.34 -6.43
C ILE A 76 7.34 -6.87 -7.84
N GLY A 77 6.18 -7.53 -8.01
CA GLY A 77 5.82 -8.14 -9.29
C GLY A 77 6.90 -9.11 -9.81
N GLY A 78 7.57 -9.83 -8.91
CA GLY A 78 8.67 -10.74 -9.22
C GLY A 78 10.05 -10.08 -9.43
N TYR A 79 10.13 -8.74 -9.40
CA TYR A 79 11.42 -8.05 -9.53
C TYR A 79 12.11 -7.91 -8.16
N ALA A 80 13.33 -8.48 -8.03
CA ALA A 80 14.13 -8.43 -6.82
C ALA A 80 14.69 -7.00 -6.57
N CYS A 81 14.40 -6.43 -5.40
CA CYS A 81 14.58 -5.01 -5.10
C CYS A 81 15.65 -4.71 -4.05
N ALA A 82 16.14 -5.70 -3.28
CA ALA A 82 17.07 -5.45 -2.17
C ALA A 82 18.36 -4.76 -2.64
N LYS A 83 18.88 -5.16 -3.82
CA LYS A 83 20.09 -4.58 -4.45
C LYS A 83 19.78 -3.56 -5.55
N ALA A 84 18.50 -3.19 -5.74
CA ALA A 84 18.13 -2.23 -6.76
C ALA A 84 18.72 -0.83 -6.47
N SER A 85 19.15 -0.14 -7.55
CA SER A 85 19.61 1.24 -7.45
C SER A 85 18.46 2.17 -7.02
N ASP A 86 18.79 3.33 -6.45
CA ASP A 86 17.77 4.32 -6.03
C ASP A 86 16.91 4.80 -7.22
N ARG A 87 17.50 4.89 -8.41
CA ARG A 87 16.75 5.20 -9.65
C ARG A 87 15.71 4.12 -9.94
N MET A 88 16.05 2.83 -9.81
CA MET A 88 15.11 1.73 -10.04
C MET A 88 14.05 1.68 -8.95
N ARG A 89 14.42 1.83 -7.68
CA ARG A 89 13.47 1.91 -6.55
C ARG A 89 12.47 3.06 -6.76
N THR A 90 12.95 4.23 -7.17
CA THR A 90 12.09 5.39 -7.47
C THR A 90 11.14 5.09 -8.64
N ARG A 91 11.61 4.39 -9.68
CA ARG A 91 10.76 3.96 -10.80
C ARG A 91 9.67 2.99 -10.34
N LEU A 92 10.03 1.98 -9.53
CA LEU A 92 9.06 1.01 -9.00
C LEU A 92 8.03 1.67 -8.08
N ARG A 93 8.45 2.55 -7.15
CA ARG A 93 7.51 3.32 -6.31
C ARG A 93 6.53 4.12 -7.14
N ARG A 94 6.99 4.72 -8.23
CA ARG A 94 6.16 5.55 -9.10
C ARG A 94 5.12 4.74 -9.87
N HIS A 95 5.50 3.56 -10.38
CA HIS A 95 4.67 2.83 -11.35
C HIS A 95 4.04 1.55 -10.81
N ALA A 96 4.63 0.94 -9.76
CA ALA A 96 4.19 -0.36 -9.29
C ALA A 96 3.59 -0.35 -7.89
N ILE A 97 3.72 0.77 -7.14
CA ILE A 97 3.29 0.83 -5.74
C ILE A 97 2.39 2.05 -5.52
N GLY A 98 1.20 1.81 -4.96
CA GLY A 98 0.33 2.85 -4.41
C GLY A 98 0.43 2.90 -2.89
N PHE A 99 0.44 4.11 -2.31
CA PHE A 99 0.46 4.31 -0.86
C PHE A 99 -0.78 5.03 -0.36
N ILE A 100 -1.35 4.53 0.73
CA ILE A 100 -2.41 5.17 1.51
C ILE A 100 -1.91 5.28 2.95
N TYR A 101 -2.00 6.46 3.54
CA TYR A 101 -1.59 6.73 4.91
C TYR A 101 -2.80 7.06 5.78
N GLN A 102 -2.63 6.98 7.09
CA GLN A 102 -3.61 7.38 8.09
C GLN A 102 -4.03 8.86 7.92
N PHE A 103 -3.05 9.74 7.62
CA PHE A 103 -3.29 11.08 7.15
C PHE A 103 -3.22 11.08 5.62
N HIS A 104 -4.26 11.57 4.97
CA HIS A 104 -4.43 11.52 3.51
C HIS A 104 -3.35 12.26 2.71
N HIS A 105 -2.60 13.20 3.33
CA HIS A 105 -1.51 13.97 2.71
C HIS A 105 -1.87 14.53 1.32
N LEU A 106 -3.09 15.05 1.19
CA LEU A 106 -3.49 15.77 -0.02
C LEU A 106 -2.80 17.14 -0.05
N LEU A 107 -2.45 17.58 -1.24
CA LEU A 107 -1.85 18.89 -1.47
C LEU A 107 -2.98 19.95 -1.41
N PRO A 108 -2.97 20.86 -0.43
CA PRO A 108 -4.12 21.75 -0.16
C PRO A 108 -4.34 22.81 -1.24
N GLU A 109 -3.30 23.11 -2.04
CA GLU A 109 -3.35 24.07 -3.14
C GLU A 109 -4.06 23.53 -4.37
N PHE A 110 -4.16 22.20 -4.50
CA PHE A 110 -4.71 21.50 -5.65
C PHE A 110 -6.12 20.98 -5.36
N THR A 111 -6.96 20.93 -6.40
CA THR A 111 -8.27 20.28 -6.35
C THR A 111 -8.17 18.78 -6.14
N ALA A 112 -9.29 18.12 -5.86
CA ALA A 112 -9.36 16.65 -5.74
C ALA A 112 -8.84 15.96 -7.01
N LEU A 113 -9.32 16.42 -8.18
CA LEU A 113 -8.92 15.86 -9.48
C LEU A 113 -7.41 16.09 -9.76
N GLU A 114 -6.89 17.27 -9.47
CA GLU A 114 -5.47 17.56 -9.61
C GLU A 114 -4.61 16.69 -8.69
N ASN A 115 -5.00 16.50 -7.42
CA ASN A 115 -4.31 15.60 -6.51
C ASN A 115 -4.21 14.17 -7.06
N ILE A 116 -5.26 13.65 -7.70
CA ILE A 116 -5.24 12.33 -8.33
C ILE A 116 -4.34 12.31 -9.57
N SER A 117 -4.31 13.39 -10.34
CA SER A 117 -3.58 13.47 -11.61
C SER A 117 -2.06 13.69 -11.44
N ILE A 118 -1.61 14.29 -10.33
CA ILE A 118 -0.20 14.62 -10.08
C ILE A 118 0.74 13.42 -10.24
N PRO A 119 0.48 12.21 -9.70
CA PRO A 119 1.38 11.06 -9.86
C PRO A 119 1.64 10.71 -11.33
N GLN A 120 0.66 10.83 -12.20
CA GLN A 120 0.81 10.59 -13.63
C GLN A 120 1.63 11.68 -14.32
N ARG A 121 1.42 12.95 -13.95
CA ARG A 121 2.23 14.07 -14.40
C ARG A 121 3.70 13.89 -14.05
N VAL A 122 3.99 13.49 -12.80
CA VAL A 122 5.33 13.12 -12.34
C VAL A 122 5.85 11.88 -13.10
N GLY A 123 4.96 10.98 -13.52
CA GLY A 123 5.25 9.81 -14.35
C GLY A 123 5.61 10.15 -15.80
N GLY A 124 5.38 11.41 -16.24
CA GLY A 124 5.69 11.87 -17.61
C GLY A 124 4.48 11.91 -18.56
N GLN A 125 3.27 11.63 -18.06
CA GLN A 125 2.05 11.73 -18.88
C GLN A 125 1.72 13.21 -19.19
N THR A 126 0.99 13.45 -20.29
CA THR A 126 0.47 14.80 -20.61
C THR A 126 -0.61 15.22 -19.61
N ALA A 127 -0.94 16.50 -19.55
CA ALA A 127 -1.99 17.00 -18.67
C ALA A 127 -3.35 16.39 -19.00
N GLU A 128 -3.66 16.27 -20.27
CA GLU A 128 -4.91 15.72 -20.78
C GLU A 128 -5.10 14.28 -20.33
N VAL A 129 -4.11 13.41 -20.59
CA VAL A 129 -4.14 11.98 -20.19
C VAL A 129 -4.24 11.82 -18.66
N ALA A 130 -3.51 12.65 -17.91
CA ALA A 130 -3.53 12.58 -16.45
C ALA A 130 -4.88 13.03 -15.87
N MET A 131 -5.51 14.04 -16.45
CA MET A 131 -6.83 14.53 -16.03
C MET A 131 -7.96 13.57 -16.42
N GLU A 132 -7.90 12.97 -17.61
CA GLU A 132 -8.85 11.94 -18.05
C GLU A 132 -8.82 10.73 -17.10
N ARG A 133 -7.63 10.19 -16.84
CA ARG A 133 -7.47 9.11 -15.86
C ARG A 133 -7.88 9.51 -14.44
N GLY A 134 -7.61 10.75 -14.05
CA GLY A 134 -8.06 11.30 -12.78
C GLY A 134 -9.59 11.34 -12.66
N ALA A 135 -10.29 11.68 -13.76
CA ALA A 135 -11.75 11.68 -13.82
C ALA A 135 -12.36 10.28 -13.67
N GLU A 136 -11.77 9.26 -14.31
CA GLU A 136 -12.19 7.86 -14.12
C GLU A 136 -12.03 7.43 -12.65
N LEU A 137 -10.89 7.75 -12.03
CA LEU A 137 -10.59 7.34 -10.66
C LEU A 137 -11.44 8.07 -9.62
N ILE A 138 -11.78 9.33 -9.84
CA ILE A 138 -12.66 10.07 -8.92
C ILE A 138 -14.10 9.56 -9.00
N GLU A 139 -14.54 9.12 -10.18
CA GLU A 139 -15.81 8.44 -10.38
C GLU A 139 -15.83 7.09 -9.66
N MET A 140 -14.77 6.28 -9.81
CA MET A 140 -14.62 4.97 -9.13
C MET A 140 -14.78 5.08 -7.61
N VAL A 141 -14.31 6.17 -7.01
CA VAL A 141 -14.47 6.39 -5.55
C VAL A 141 -15.74 7.18 -5.19
N GLY A 142 -16.63 7.43 -6.15
CA GLY A 142 -17.94 8.06 -5.96
C GLY A 142 -17.87 9.54 -5.59
N LEU A 143 -16.93 10.31 -6.18
CA LEU A 143 -16.68 11.72 -5.84
C LEU A 143 -16.63 12.65 -7.04
N SER A 144 -17.29 12.32 -8.17
CA SER A 144 -17.29 13.14 -9.39
C SER A 144 -17.70 14.58 -9.11
N GLU A 145 -18.75 14.80 -8.27
CA GLU A 145 -19.22 16.12 -7.87
C GLU A 145 -18.22 16.91 -7.01
N ARG A 146 -17.17 16.27 -6.54
CA ARG A 146 -16.12 16.86 -5.71
C ARG A 146 -14.82 17.14 -6.49
N ALA A 147 -14.77 16.85 -7.78
CA ALA A 147 -13.57 16.93 -8.62
C ALA A 147 -12.84 18.27 -8.52
N THR A 148 -13.59 19.38 -8.47
CA THR A 148 -13.06 20.76 -8.40
C THR A 148 -12.86 21.28 -6.99
N HIS A 149 -13.26 20.54 -5.96
CA HIS A 149 -13.11 20.96 -4.56
C HIS A 149 -11.66 20.81 -4.11
N ARG A 150 -11.19 21.73 -3.29
CA ARG A 150 -9.91 21.63 -2.58
C ARG A 150 -10.06 20.78 -1.31
N PRO A 151 -8.98 20.18 -0.78
CA PRO A 151 -9.03 19.35 0.41
C PRO A 151 -9.75 20.00 1.60
N THR A 152 -9.59 21.28 1.81
CA THR A 152 -10.26 22.03 2.91
C THR A 152 -11.79 22.06 2.82
N ALA A 153 -12.34 21.80 1.63
CA ALA A 153 -13.80 21.75 1.40
C ALA A 153 -14.34 20.30 1.37
N LEU A 154 -13.51 19.32 1.70
CA LEU A 154 -13.84 17.90 1.72
C LEU A 154 -13.87 17.36 3.16
N SER A 155 -14.82 16.47 3.46
CA SER A 155 -14.82 15.71 4.71
C SER A 155 -13.62 14.75 4.78
N GLY A 156 -13.24 14.30 5.99
CA GLY A 156 -12.12 13.36 6.16
C GLY A 156 -12.27 12.07 5.34
N GLY A 157 -13.49 11.53 5.25
CA GLY A 157 -13.76 10.33 4.42
C GLY A 157 -13.68 10.63 2.92
N GLU A 158 -14.10 11.82 2.45
CA GLU A 158 -13.91 12.24 1.06
C GLU A 158 -12.42 12.41 0.75
N GLN A 159 -11.66 13.04 1.64
CA GLN A 159 -10.21 13.20 1.49
C GLN A 159 -9.50 11.83 1.42
N GLN A 160 -9.90 10.89 2.25
CA GLN A 160 -9.32 9.54 2.23
C GLN A 160 -9.65 8.79 0.93
N ARG A 161 -10.88 8.92 0.43
CA ARG A 161 -11.24 8.34 -0.88
C ARG A 161 -10.45 8.97 -2.04
N ILE A 162 -10.18 10.27 -2.00
CA ILE A 162 -9.28 10.92 -2.96
C ILE A 162 -7.85 10.38 -2.82
N ALA A 163 -7.35 10.14 -1.59
CA ALA A 163 -6.03 9.53 -1.39
C ALA A 163 -5.95 8.11 -1.94
N ILE A 164 -7.03 7.32 -1.84
CA ILE A 164 -7.15 6.00 -2.48
C ILE A 164 -7.07 6.15 -4.02
N ALA A 165 -7.88 7.01 -4.61
CA ALA A 165 -7.86 7.27 -6.05
C ALA A 165 -6.47 7.72 -6.54
N ARG A 166 -5.80 8.62 -5.79
CA ARG A 166 -4.43 9.05 -6.08
C ARG A 166 -3.44 7.89 -6.05
N ALA A 167 -3.57 6.97 -5.10
CA ALA A 167 -2.70 5.79 -5.01
C ALA A 167 -2.81 4.88 -6.25
N LEU A 168 -3.95 4.90 -6.94
CA LEU A 168 -4.24 4.10 -8.14
C LEU A 168 -3.83 4.78 -9.45
N ALA A 169 -3.43 6.05 -9.42
CA ALA A 169 -3.23 6.88 -10.61
C ALA A 169 -2.36 6.20 -11.69
N ASN A 170 -1.28 5.55 -11.29
CA ASN A 170 -0.34 4.87 -12.18
C ASN A 170 -0.61 3.37 -12.35
N SER A 171 -1.81 2.88 -12.03
CA SER A 171 -2.21 1.47 -12.13
C SER A 171 -1.18 0.53 -11.44
N PRO A 172 -0.97 0.67 -10.12
CA PRO A 172 0.05 -0.08 -9.40
C PRO A 172 -0.26 -1.58 -9.37
N LEU A 173 0.76 -2.39 -9.09
CA LEU A 173 0.63 -3.82 -8.81
C LEU A 173 0.32 -4.08 -7.33
N LEU A 174 0.76 -3.18 -6.47
CA LEU A 174 0.71 -3.30 -5.02
C LEU A 174 0.15 -2.02 -4.38
N LEU A 175 -0.80 -2.19 -3.47
CA LEU A 175 -1.31 -1.14 -2.59
C LEU A 175 -0.81 -1.39 -1.17
N LEU A 176 -0.17 -0.39 -0.59
CA LEU A 176 0.27 -0.40 0.80
C LEU A 176 -0.55 0.64 1.57
N ALA A 177 -1.22 0.22 2.63
CA ALA A 177 -2.03 1.09 3.45
C ALA A 177 -1.61 1.01 4.92
N ASP A 178 -1.29 2.16 5.52
CA ASP A 178 -0.94 2.28 6.94
C ASP A 178 -2.08 2.99 7.68
N GLU A 179 -2.88 2.23 8.43
CA GLU A 179 -4.05 2.67 9.20
C GLU A 179 -5.01 3.56 8.38
N PRO A 180 -5.47 3.11 7.19
CA PRO A 180 -6.17 3.97 6.22
C PRO A 180 -7.50 4.55 6.72
N THR A 181 -8.03 4.04 7.83
CA THR A 181 -9.30 4.46 8.42
C THR A 181 -9.16 4.94 9.87
N GLY A 182 -7.93 5.00 10.40
CA GLY A 182 -7.67 5.23 11.83
C GLY A 182 -8.12 6.60 12.36
N ASN A 183 -8.32 7.60 11.50
CA ASN A 183 -8.76 8.94 11.87
C ASN A 183 -10.24 9.21 11.52
N LEU A 184 -11.01 8.18 11.14
CA LEU A 184 -12.39 8.31 10.71
C LEU A 184 -13.34 7.73 11.76
N ASP A 185 -14.55 8.27 11.82
CA ASP A 185 -15.63 7.65 12.58
C ASP A 185 -16.00 6.28 12.01
N PRO A 186 -16.59 5.35 12.78
CA PRO A 186 -16.82 3.97 12.35
C PRO A 186 -17.66 3.84 11.08
N LYS A 187 -18.66 4.70 10.88
CA LYS A 187 -19.52 4.66 9.69
C LYS A 187 -18.75 5.08 8.43
N THR A 188 -18.00 6.18 8.53
CA THR A 188 -17.16 6.67 7.43
C THR A 188 -16.03 5.70 7.12
N ALA A 189 -15.40 5.11 8.14
CA ALA A 189 -14.38 4.07 8.01
C ALA A 189 -14.89 2.86 7.22
N GLY A 190 -16.12 2.39 7.49
CA GLY A 190 -16.75 1.32 6.74
C GLY A 190 -16.92 1.65 5.25
N VAL A 191 -17.36 2.86 4.92
CA VAL A 191 -17.49 3.30 3.52
C VAL A 191 -16.14 3.34 2.81
N VAL A 192 -15.11 3.88 3.44
CA VAL A 192 -13.75 3.95 2.89
C VAL A 192 -13.17 2.53 2.68
N PHE A 193 -13.40 1.63 3.61
CA PHE A 193 -12.95 0.25 3.52
C PHE A 193 -13.61 -0.49 2.33
N GLU A 194 -14.93 -0.34 2.15
CA GLU A 194 -15.64 -0.94 1.03
C GLU A 194 -15.13 -0.42 -0.33
N VAL A 195 -14.81 0.87 -0.43
CA VAL A 195 -14.17 1.44 -1.63
C VAL A 195 -12.82 0.76 -1.89
N MET A 196 -11.97 0.58 -0.86
CA MET A 196 -10.68 -0.10 -1.01
C MET A 196 -10.87 -1.56 -1.47
N ARG A 197 -11.83 -2.29 -0.88
CA ARG A 197 -12.14 -3.67 -1.23
C ARG A 197 -12.59 -3.80 -2.68
N THR A 198 -13.49 -2.93 -3.11
CA THR A 198 -13.96 -2.86 -4.50
C THR A 198 -12.80 -2.62 -5.46
N VAL A 199 -11.95 -1.63 -5.16
CA VAL A 199 -10.77 -1.32 -5.96
C VAL A 199 -9.83 -2.52 -6.10
N VAL A 200 -9.49 -3.21 -5.01
CA VAL A 200 -8.62 -4.40 -5.03
C VAL A 200 -9.24 -5.50 -5.90
N SER A 201 -10.54 -5.74 -5.74
CA SER A 201 -11.27 -6.76 -6.50
C SER A 201 -11.30 -6.46 -8.02
N GLU A 202 -11.59 -5.21 -8.40
CA GLU A 202 -11.73 -4.81 -9.80
C GLU A 202 -10.39 -4.69 -10.53
N THR A 203 -9.37 -4.14 -9.87
CA THR A 203 -8.06 -3.90 -10.49
C THR A 203 -7.11 -5.08 -10.38
N LYS A 204 -7.44 -6.09 -9.55
CA LYS A 204 -6.58 -7.26 -9.27
C LYS A 204 -5.19 -6.90 -8.72
N LEU A 205 -5.02 -5.72 -8.11
CA LEU A 205 -3.78 -5.39 -7.40
C LEU A 205 -3.69 -6.21 -6.10
N GLY A 206 -2.48 -6.48 -5.61
CA GLY A 206 -2.29 -7.03 -4.26
C GLY A 206 -2.32 -5.91 -3.23
N ALA A 207 -2.89 -6.13 -2.05
CA ALA A 207 -2.94 -5.11 -1.01
C ALA A 207 -2.41 -5.62 0.34
N LEU A 208 -1.57 -4.82 1.01
CA LEU A 208 -1.15 -5.01 2.41
C LEU A 208 -1.64 -3.82 3.23
N VAL A 209 -2.52 -4.12 4.19
CA VAL A 209 -3.20 -3.10 5.00
C VAL A 209 -2.83 -3.28 6.47
N ALA A 210 -2.00 -2.39 7.00
CA ALA A 210 -1.78 -2.35 8.44
C ALA A 210 -2.99 -1.71 9.13
N THR A 211 -3.54 -2.40 10.10
CA THR A 211 -4.68 -1.92 10.88
C THR A 211 -4.71 -2.51 12.29
N HIS A 212 -5.26 -1.75 13.21
CA HIS A 212 -5.61 -2.23 14.56
C HIS A 212 -7.11 -2.57 14.67
N ASN A 213 -7.90 -2.33 13.62
CA ASN A 213 -9.32 -2.68 13.58
C ASN A 213 -9.49 -4.14 13.15
N LEU A 214 -9.76 -5.01 14.13
CA LEU A 214 -9.90 -6.45 13.91
C LEU A 214 -11.13 -6.81 13.06
N ASP A 215 -12.24 -6.08 13.19
CA ASP A 215 -13.44 -6.34 12.39
C ASP A 215 -13.17 -6.12 10.89
N MET A 216 -12.42 -5.06 10.56
CA MET A 216 -11.98 -4.83 9.18
C MET A 216 -10.96 -5.88 8.73
N ALA A 217 -10.01 -6.26 9.60
CA ALA A 217 -9.04 -7.30 9.29
C ALA A 217 -9.73 -8.64 8.96
N CYS A 218 -10.74 -9.04 9.73
CA CYS A 218 -11.53 -10.25 9.48
C CYS A 218 -12.34 -10.22 8.17
N SER A 219 -12.52 -9.04 7.56
CA SER A 219 -13.21 -8.88 6.27
C SER A 219 -12.26 -8.91 5.07
N MET A 220 -10.95 -9.09 5.29
CA MET A 220 -9.93 -9.25 4.26
C MET A 220 -9.69 -10.74 3.95
N ASP A 221 -8.98 -11.03 2.87
CA ASP A 221 -8.77 -12.41 2.41
C ASP A 221 -7.88 -13.22 3.36
N ARG A 222 -6.93 -12.55 4.03
CA ARG A 222 -5.97 -13.18 4.96
C ARG A 222 -5.50 -12.19 6.02
N ILE A 223 -5.21 -12.71 7.21
CA ILE A 223 -4.67 -11.93 8.33
C ILE A 223 -3.29 -12.46 8.67
N VAL A 224 -2.32 -11.57 8.76
CA VAL A 224 -0.98 -11.86 9.28
C VAL A 224 -0.70 -10.97 10.49
N THR A 225 -0.02 -11.50 11.48
CA THR A 225 0.42 -10.71 12.64
C THR A 225 1.92 -10.51 12.63
N LEU A 226 2.35 -9.31 13.01
CA LEU A 226 3.77 -9.01 13.25
C LEU A 226 4.03 -9.09 14.75
N SER A 227 4.79 -10.11 15.18
CA SER A 227 5.19 -10.35 16.56
C SER A 227 6.66 -10.72 16.60
N ASP A 228 7.40 -10.13 17.54
CA ASP A 228 8.83 -10.38 17.74
C ASP A 228 9.68 -10.27 16.47
N GLY A 229 9.31 -9.32 15.61
CA GLY A 229 9.99 -9.08 14.32
C GLY A 229 9.66 -10.07 13.22
N GLN A 230 8.80 -11.05 13.45
CA GLN A 230 8.40 -12.09 12.49
C GLN A 230 6.93 -11.93 12.07
N ILE A 231 6.61 -12.41 10.87
CA ILE A 231 5.24 -12.46 10.37
C ILE A 231 4.71 -13.88 10.56
N VAL A 232 3.55 -13.98 11.21
CA VAL A 232 2.83 -15.23 11.41
C VAL A 232 1.46 -15.13 10.76
N ASP A 233 1.08 -16.12 9.95
CA ASP A 233 -0.27 -16.23 9.41
C ASP A 233 -1.23 -16.66 10.53
N VAL A 234 -2.36 -15.96 10.66
CA VAL A 234 -3.38 -16.23 11.69
C VAL A 234 -4.74 -16.60 11.08
N THR A 235 -4.78 -16.78 9.77
CA THR A 235 -5.98 -17.23 9.06
C THR A 235 -6.01 -18.76 9.02
N GLU A 236 -6.28 -19.38 10.18
CA GLU A 236 -6.64 -20.81 10.27
C GLU A 236 -8.09 -20.96 10.76
#